data_72e11131ab6ad0cbfbafe38d32ed1be3
#
_entry.id   72e11131ab6ad0cbfbafe38d32ed1be3
#
_cell.length_a   1.000
_cell.length_b   1.000
_cell.length_c   1.000
_cell.angle_alpha   90.00
_cell.angle_beta   90.00
_cell.angle_gamma   90.00
#
_symmetry.space_group_name_H-M   'P 1'
#
loop_
_entity.id
_entity.type
_entity.pdbx_description
1 polymer ?
#
loop_
_entity_poly.entity_id
_entity_poly.type
_entity_poly.pdbx_seq_one_letter_code
_entity_poly.pdbx_strand_id
1 'polypeptide(L)'
;VLGGDTRESTAEICGWLAAGLTAGGAAVRYAGVIPTPGISFLARELGAAAGVVVSASHNPYPDNGIKLLDGQGRKWSDEAEAALEERLRASEARVEATATTGPAAGNGETALPLPVPRAPLAPPASAPAKSPPLPPAPLASRPAASLPSPLGLLASGPAESSPIPPFPLAPPIPPTPPFPLAPETGLRERYLEHLAATVGAAGAGLVTPAAPPAAPAPGAQPPLAGLRVVLDAGNGAASAYAGELFGRLGAEVVVLCTTPDGRNVNLGCGSTAPAGMAAAVVAAGAHLGAAFDGDADRCVLADERGEVRDGDAILYLWATRLLAAGRLVPPAIVATSMSNLGLERALARHGIAVVRCGVGDRLVVETMRRDGILVGGEQSGHIVRLDLAVTGDGLLTAVQTAVMVRDAGRPLSELLAGFRRYPQILVNVRVARKPDLATLPRVAAAARAVESELGADGRLVLRYSGTEPLARVMIEGPDQETVESLAARLAGVLADELGQPAG
;
A
#
# COMPACT_ATOMS: atom_id res chain seq x y z
N VAL A 1 -10.17 17.02 2.89
CA VAL A 1 -9.98 16.79 1.44
C VAL A 1 -10.57 15.45 1.08
N LEU A 2 -11.32 15.38 -0.03
CA LEU A 2 -12.04 14.20 -0.49
C LEU A 2 -11.68 13.91 -1.95
N GLY A 3 -11.51 12.66 -2.31
CA GLY A 3 -11.30 12.21 -3.68
C GLY A 3 -11.33 10.69 -3.79
N GLY A 4 -11.04 10.14 -4.96
CA GLY A 4 -11.02 8.69 -5.13
C GLY A 4 -10.51 8.25 -6.50
N ASP A 5 -10.66 6.95 -6.78
CA ASP A 5 -10.26 6.36 -8.04
C ASP A 5 -11.37 6.46 -9.12
N THR A 6 -11.21 5.72 -10.19
CA THR A 6 -12.04 5.81 -11.39
C THR A 6 -13.29 4.90 -11.38
N ARG A 7 -13.60 4.18 -10.29
CA ARG A 7 -14.74 3.27 -10.20
C ARG A 7 -16.06 4.02 -10.40
N GLU A 8 -17.03 3.41 -11.07
CA GLU A 8 -18.32 4.05 -11.35
C GLU A 8 -19.06 4.52 -10.09
N SER A 9 -18.91 3.81 -8.96
CA SER A 9 -19.53 4.15 -7.68
C SER A 9 -18.79 5.28 -6.93
N THR A 10 -17.56 5.62 -7.30
CA THR A 10 -16.70 6.57 -6.55
C THR A 10 -17.34 7.96 -6.46
N ALA A 11 -17.87 8.49 -7.57
CA ALA A 11 -18.45 9.82 -7.60
C ALA A 11 -19.71 9.91 -6.70
N GLU A 12 -20.56 8.90 -6.71
CA GLU A 12 -21.75 8.82 -5.88
C GLU A 12 -21.40 8.74 -4.39
N ILE A 13 -20.47 7.86 -4.02
CA ILE A 13 -19.99 7.71 -2.63
C ILE A 13 -19.36 9.02 -2.15
N CYS A 14 -18.51 9.68 -2.97
CA CYS A 14 -17.98 11.00 -2.64
C CYS A 14 -19.09 12.04 -2.43
N GLY A 15 -20.16 11.99 -3.24
CA GLY A 15 -21.32 12.88 -3.06
C GLY A 15 -22.00 12.70 -1.71
N TRP A 16 -22.26 11.45 -1.31
CA TRP A 16 -22.83 11.13 0.00
C TRP A 16 -21.93 11.58 1.16
N LEU A 17 -20.64 11.31 1.07
CA LEU A 17 -19.67 11.71 2.07
C LEU A 17 -19.58 13.23 2.19
N ALA A 18 -19.54 13.96 1.07
CA ALA A 18 -19.49 15.41 1.07
C ALA A 18 -20.76 16.02 1.69
N ALA A 19 -21.94 15.48 1.35
CA ALA A 19 -23.20 15.92 1.94
C ALA A 19 -23.24 15.72 3.45
N GLY A 20 -22.88 14.52 3.93
CA GLY A 20 -22.83 14.20 5.36
C GLY A 20 -21.82 15.04 6.13
N LEU A 21 -20.61 15.18 5.61
CA LEU A 21 -19.55 16.01 6.22
C LEU A 21 -19.96 17.48 6.28
N THR A 22 -20.57 18.02 5.21
CA THR A 22 -21.04 19.41 5.17
C THR A 22 -22.19 19.63 6.15
N ALA A 23 -23.15 18.69 6.23
CA ALA A 23 -24.23 18.73 7.21
C ALA A 23 -23.70 18.70 8.66
N GLY A 24 -22.57 18.02 8.89
CA GLY A 24 -21.83 18.04 10.16
C GLY A 24 -20.98 19.28 10.38
N GLY A 25 -21.01 20.28 9.50
CA GLY A 25 -20.29 21.56 9.64
C GLY A 25 -18.86 21.55 9.09
N ALA A 26 -18.44 20.49 8.39
CA ALA A 26 -17.14 20.44 7.76
C ALA A 26 -17.11 21.14 6.40
N ALA A 27 -16.02 21.88 6.11
CA ALA A 27 -15.75 22.37 4.77
C ALA A 27 -15.08 21.27 3.94
N VAL A 28 -15.75 20.82 2.87
CA VAL A 28 -15.26 19.75 2.01
C VAL A 28 -14.56 20.33 0.78
N ARG A 29 -13.31 19.91 0.54
CA ARG A 29 -12.55 20.22 -0.67
C ARG A 29 -12.45 18.95 -1.51
N TYR A 30 -13.12 18.93 -2.64
CA TYR A 30 -13.19 17.77 -3.52
C TYR A 30 -12.13 17.84 -4.61
N ALA A 31 -11.23 16.85 -4.62
CA ALA A 31 -10.12 16.77 -5.56
C ALA A 31 -10.45 15.98 -6.84
N GLY A 32 -11.64 15.33 -6.90
CA GLY A 32 -12.02 14.49 -8.04
C GLY A 32 -11.30 13.15 -8.06
N VAL A 33 -11.02 12.68 -9.27
CA VAL A 33 -10.20 11.48 -9.47
C VAL A 33 -8.75 11.84 -9.21
N ILE A 34 -8.17 11.24 -8.16
CA ILE A 34 -6.81 11.51 -7.71
C ILE A 34 -6.24 10.27 -7.01
N PRO A 35 -4.93 9.98 -7.13
CA PRO A 35 -4.26 8.95 -6.37
C PRO A 35 -4.41 9.11 -4.86
N THR A 36 -4.50 7.99 -4.13
CA THR A 36 -4.51 7.98 -2.65
C THR A 36 -3.38 8.84 -2.05
N PRO A 37 -2.12 8.75 -2.51
CA PRO A 37 -1.05 9.61 -2.00
C PRO A 37 -1.26 11.10 -2.33
N GLY A 38 -2.01 11.44 -3.37
CA GLY A 38 -2.40 12.82 -3.67
C GLY A 38 -3.31 13.41 -2.59
N ILE A 39 -4.29 12.64 -2.08
CA ILE A 39 -5.10 13.08 -0.94
C ILE A 39 -4.26 13.19 0.34
N SER A 40 -3.35 12.25 0.58
CA SER A 40 -2.39 12.30 1.69
C SER A 40 -1.54 13.57 1.67
N PHE A 41 -1.00 13.91 0.51
CA PHE A 41 -0.23 15.14 0.29
C PHE A 41 -1.09 16.40 0.53
N LEU A 42 -2.26 16.46 -0.12
CA LEU A 42 -3.14 17.63 -0.03
C LEU A 42 -3.70 17.85 1.39
N ALA A 43 -4.03 16.80 2.12
CA ALA A 43 -4.49 16.92 3.51
C ALA A 43 -3.45 17.66 4.37
N ARG A 44 -2.18 17.30 4.22
CA ARG A 44 -1.06 17.90 4.92
C ARG A 44 -0.77 19.32 4.43
N GLU A 45 -0.68 19.51 3.10
CA GLU A 45 -0.34 20.80 2.51
C GLU A 45 -1.36 21.89 2.84
N LEU A 46 -2.64 21.53 2.84
CA LEU A 46 -3.74 22.46 3.07
C LEU A 46 -4.09 22.62 4.55
N GLY A 47 -3.41 21.92 5.45
CA GLY A 47 -3.74 21.91 6.88
C GLY A 47 -5.16 21.39 7.13
N ALA A 48 -5.64 20.44 6.31
CA ALA A 48 -6.98 19.88 6.46
C ALA A 48 -7.07 19.01 7.71
N ALA A 49 -8.25 18.95 8.34
CA ALA A 49 -8.47 18.10 9.51
C ALA A 49 -8.37 16.60 9.16
N ALA A 50 -8.75 16.23 7.93
CA ALA A 50 -8.70 14.85 7.45
C ALA A 50 -8.61 14.77 5.92
N GLY A 51 -8.12 13.64 5.43
CA GLY A 51 -8.26 13.18 4.05
C GLY A 51 -9.20 11.98 3.98
N VAL A 52 -10.01 11.91 2.92
CA VAL A 52 -10.90 10.79 2.67
C VAL A 52 -10.71 10.33 1.22
N VAL A 53 -10.44 9.04 1.04
CA VAL A 53 -10.24 8.43 -0.28
C VAL A 53 -11.28 7.35 -0.49
N VAL A 54 -11.99 7.42 -1.62
CA VAL A 54 -12.95 6.40 -2.05
C VAL A 54 -12.27 5.52 -3.09
N SER A 55 -11.85 4.34 -2.67
CA SER A 55 -11.16 3.34 -3.51
C SER A 55 -11.04 1.99 -2.82
N ALA A 56 -11.09 0.90 -3.58
CA ALA A 56 -10.71 -0.44 -3.15
C ALA A 56 -9.35 -0.88 -3.75
N SER A 57 -8.48 0.08 -4.12
CA SER A 57 -7.12 -0.16 -4.62
C SER A 57 -7.08 -1.18 -5.78
N HIS A 58 -6.46 -2.35 -5.57
CA HIS A 58 -6.26 -3.37 -6.59
C HIS A 58 -7.46 -4.31 -6.82
N ASN A 59 -8.53 -4.18 -6.05
CA ASN A 59 -9.72 -5.00 -6.21
C ASN A 59 -10.46 -4.71 -7.54
N PRO A 60 -11.28 -5.65 -8.06
CA PRO A 60 -12.10 -5.41 -9.23
C PRO A 60 -13.14 -4.29 -8.98
N TYR A 61 -13.69 -3.73 -10.06
CA TYR A 61 -14.52 -2.51 -10.01
C TYR A 61 -15.78 -2.59 -9.11
N PRO A 62 -16.44 -3.75 -8.90
CA PRO A 62 -17.63 -3.78 -8.05
C PRO A 62 -17.33 -3.50 -6.57
N ASP A 63 -16.10 -3.81 -6.14
CA ASP A 63 -15.66 -3.49 -4.80
C ASP A 63 -15.35 -1.99 -4.69
N ASN A 64 -15.68 -1.40 -3.55
CA ASN A 64 -15.22 -0.06 -3.20
C ASN A 64 -14.94 0.01 -1.70
N GLY A 65 -14.25 1.05 -1.27
CA GLY A 65 -13.88 1.25 0.12
C GLY A 65 -13.63 2.71 0.44
N ILE A 66 -13.56 3.01 1.72
CA ILE A 66 -13.26 4.35 2.20
C ILE A 66 -12.00 4.24 3.05
N LYS A 67 -10.95 5.00 2.69
CA LYS A 67 -9.72 5.13 3.45
C LYS A 67 -9.74 6.47 4.17
N LEU A 68 -9.47 6.48 5.47
CA LEU A 68 -9.42 7.68 6.28
C LEU A 68 -7.97 8.04 6.59
N LEU A 69 -7.65 9.31 6.41
CA LEU A 69 -6.33 9.89 6.67
C LEU A 69 -6.47 11.02 7.69
N ASP A 70 -5.50 11.17 8.57
CA ASP A 70 -5.41 12.29 9.48
C ASP A 70 -4.92 13.59 8.77
N GLY A 71 -4.92 14.70 9.46
CA GLY A 71 -4.43 15.98 8.93
C GLY A 71 -2.93 15.98 8.57
N GLN A 72 -2.19 14.94 8.95
CA GLN A 72 -0.80 14.72 8.54
C GLN A 72 -0.69 13.79 7.32
N GLY A 73 -1.81 13.43 6.71
CA GLY A 73 -1.87 12.55 5.54
C GLY A 73 -1.62 11.07 5.84
N ARG A 74 -1.67 10.65 7.10
CA ARG A 74 -1.42 9.26 7.52
C ARG A 74 -2.73 8.52 7.66
N LYS A 75 -2.74 7.22 7.36
CA LYS A 75 -3.89 6.36 7.61
C LYS A 75 -4.26 6.34 9.09
N TRP A 76 -5.54 6.31 9.37
CA TRP A 76 -6.07 6.14 10.72
C TRP A 76 -5.61 4.79 11.31
N SER A 77 -5.56 4.71 12.65
CA SER A 77 -5.27 3.46 13.34
C SER A 77 -6.46 2.50 13.26
N ASP A 78 -6.18 1.18 13.39
CA ASP A 78 -7.25 0.16 13.40
C ASP A 78 -8.25 0.41 14.55
N GLU A 79 -7.77 0.94 15.69
CA GLU A 79 -8.63 1.28 16.82
C GLU A 79 -9.55 2.46 16.49
N ALA A 80 -9.05 3.47 15.77
CA ALA A 80 -9.87 4.62 15.36
C ALA A 80 -10.91 4.22 14.29
N GLU A 81 -10.52 3.37 13.33
CA GLU A 81 -11.42 2.81 12.33
C GLU A 81 -12.50 1.95 13.00
N ALA A 82 -12.13 1.03 13.89
CA ALA A 82 -13.06 0.18 14.63
C ALA A 82 -14.06 0.98 15.48
N ALA A 83 -13.57 2.05 16.15
CA ALA A 83 -14.43 2.94 16.93
C ALA A 83 -15.44 3.70 16.04
N LEU A 84 -15.04 4.10 14.83
CA LEU A 84 -15.94 4.71 13.86
C LEU A 84 -16.98 3.70 13.36
N GLU A 85 -16.56 2.49 12.99
CA GLU A 85 -17.47 1.43 12.55
C GLU A 85 -18.51 1.08 13.62
N GLU A 86 -18.13 0.99 14.89
CA GLU A 86 -19.05 0.74 16.00
C GLU A 86 -20.10 1.87 16.11
N ARG A 87 -19.67 3.12 15.98
CA ARG A 87 -20.60 4.28 15.98
C ARG A 87 -21.54 4.28 14.80
N LEU A 88 -21.07 3.89 13.61
CA LEU A 88 -21.92 3.77 12.42
C LEU A 88 -23.00 2.68 12.63
N ARG A 89 -22.60 1.48 13.09
CA ARG A 89 -23.56 0.40 13.41
C ARG A 89 -24.58 0.81 14.47
N ALA A 90 -24.15 1.53 15.51
CA ALA A 90 -25.07 2.02 16.54
C ALA A 90 -26.05 3.08 15.99
N SER A 91 -25.66 3.89 15.00
CA SER A 91 -26.55 4.85 14.34
C SER A 91 -27.55 4.17 13.42
N GLU A 92 -27.16 3.15 12.66
CA GLU A 92 -28.03 2.32 11.83
C GLU A 92 -29.14 1.64 12.67
N ALA A 93 -28.76 1.00 13.77
CA ALA A 93 -29.70 0.37 14.70
C ALA A 93 -30.72 1.36 15.27
N ARG A 94 -30.34 2.63 15.50
CA ARG A 94 -31.26 3.68 15.94
C ARG A 94 -32.25 4.10 14.85
N VAL A 95 -31.78 4.24 13.61
CA VAL A 95 -32.61 4.56 12.45
C VAL A 95 -33.64 3.45 12.21
N GLU A 96 -33.23 2.19 12.27
CA GLU A 96 -34.14 1.05 12.14
C GLU A 96 -35.18 0.99 13.28
N ALA A 97 -34.78 1.24 14.52
CA ALA A 97 -35.65 1.28 15.68
C ALA A 97 -36.70 2.41 15.57
N THR A 98 -36.31 3.57 15.04
CA THR A 98 -37.26 4.69 14.82
C THR A 98 -38.19 4.45 13.62
N ALA A 99 -37.74 3.71 12.62
CA ALA A 99 -38.60 3.33 11.48
C ALA A 99 -39.63 2.26 11.84
N THR A 100 -39.35 1.43 12.86
CA THR A 100 -40.30 0.40 13.34
C THR A 100 -41.27 0.88 14.40
N THR A 101 -40.99 1.97 15.10
CA THR A 101 -41.90 2.65 16.01
C THR A 101 -42.59 3.74 15.23
N GLY A 102 -43.67 3.39 14.48
CA GLY A 102 -44.51 4.35 13.77
C GLY A 102 -45.02 5.46 14.71
N PRO A 103 -45.31 6.67 14.23
CA PRO A 103 -45.78 7.78 15.07
C PRO A 103 -47.10 7.37 15.75
N ALA A 104 -47.12 7.49 17.08
CA ALA A 104 -48.35 7.41 17.83
C ALA A 104 -49.35 8.38 17.23
N ALA A 105 -50.57 7.89 16.94
CA ALA A 105 -51.65 8.60 16.28
C ALA A 105 -51.89 9.96 16.94
N GLY A 106 -51.62 11.03 16.22
CA GLY A 106 -51.93 12.41 16.59
C GLY A 106 -52.04 13.23 15.32
N ASN A 107 -53.32 13.34 14.84
CA ASN A 107 -53.88 14.33 13.91
C ASN A 107 -53.08 14.80 12.68
N GLY A 108 -53.42 14.21 11.56
CA GLY A 108 -53.74 14.88 10.32
C GLY A 108 -52.63 15.70 9.63
N GLU A 109 -51.67 15.03 8.99
CA GLU A 109 -51.12 15.50 7.71
C GLU A 109 -50.54 14.30 6.96
N THR A 110 -50.96 14.13 5.72
CA THR A 110 -50.65 13.02 4.84
C THR A 110 -49.19 13.10 4.41
N ALA A 111 -48.30 12.34 5.09
CA ALA A 111 -46.97 12.04 4.61
C ALA A 111 -47.04 10.82 3.70
N LEU A 112 -46.71 11.00 2.43
CA LEU A 112 -46.54 9.95 1.45
C LEU A 112 -45.41 8.99 1.91
N PRO A 113 -45.61 7.66 1.83
CA PRO A 113 -44.52 6.71 2.15
C PRO A 113 -43.46 6.75 1.06
N LEU A 114 -42.21 7.00 1.49
CA LEU A 114 -41.03 6.89 0.63
C LEU A 114 -40.78 5.41 0.29
N PRO A 115 -40.56 5.05 -0.97
CA PRO A 115 -40.15 3.71 -1.33
C PRO A 115 -38.70 3.46 -0.88
N VAL A 116 -38.54 2.51 0.02
CA VAL A 116 -37.20 1.98 0.37
C VAL A 116 -36.83 1.00 -0.75
N PRO A 117 -35.74 1.22 -1.50
CA PRO A 117 -35.26 0.21 -2.42
C PRO A 117 -34.57 -0.89 -1.59
N ARG A 118 -35.25 -2.02 -1.38
CA ARG A 118 -34.64 -3.26 -0.94
C ARG A 118 -34.04 -3.96 -2.16
N ALA A 119 -32.75 -3.75 -2.38
CA ALA A 119 -31.90 -4.78 -2.97
C ALA A 119 -31.15 -5.45 -1.81
N PRO A 120 -31.20 -6.78 -1.67
CA PRO A 120 -30.33 -7.45 -0.73
C PRO A 120 -28.91 -7.30 -1.24
N LEU A 121 -28.10 -6.53 -0.54
CA LEU A 121 -26.66 -6.64 -0.63
C LEU A 121 -26.31 -8.09 -0.27
N ALA A 122 -25.77 -8.83 -1.22
CA ALA A 122 -25.12 -10.08 -0.92
C ALA A 122 -24.13 -9.81 0.20
N PRO A 123 -24.03 -10.72 1.21
CA PRO A 123 -23.05 -10.53 2.27
C PRO A 123 -21.70 -10.35 1.59
N PRO A 124 -20.89 -9.36 2.01
CA PRO A 124 -19.57 -9.18 1.47
C PRO A 124 -18.81 -10.50 1.62
N ALA A 125 -18.22 -10.98 0.55
CA ALA A 125 -17.27 -12.08 0.64
C ALA A 125 -16.28 -11.68 1.72
N SER A 126 -16.25 -12.44 2.80
CA SER A 126 -15.51 -12.16 4.03
C SER A 126 -14.14 -11.62 3.71
N ALA A 127 -13.88 -10.38 4.10
CA ALA A 127 -12.55 -9.79 4.06
C ALA A 127 -11.55 -10.79 4.70
N PRO A 128 -10.36 -10.97 4.14
CA PRO A 128 -9.39 -11.87 4.72
C PRO A 128 -9.12 -11.43 6.16
N ALA A 129 -9.42 -12.30 7.11
CA ALA A 129 -9.22 -12.04 8.52
C ALA A 129 -7.78 -11.60 8.75
N LYS A 130 -7.62 -10.47 9.44
CA LYS A 130 -6.33 -9.94 9.87
C LYS A 130 -5.57 -11.06 10.61
N SER A 131 -4.39 -11.39 10.13
CA SER A 131 -3.54 -12.38 10.79
C SER A 131 -3.15 -11.87 12.17
N PRO A 132 -3.21 -12.70 13.23
CA PRO A 132 -2.70 -12.30 14.55
C PRO A 132 -1.21 -11.97 14.45
N PRO A 133 -0.69 -11.05 15.26
CA PRO A 133 0.72 -10.72 15.29
C PRO A 133 1.55 -11.97 15.59
N LEU A 134 2.61 -12.16 14.82
CA LEU A 134 3.61 -13.21 15.11
C LEU A 134 4.27 -12.89 16.45
N PRO A 135 4.49 -13.88 17.33
CA PRO A 135 5.30 -13.68 18.51
C PRO A 135 6.72 -13.25 18.08
N PRO A 136 7.38 -12.37 18.85
CA PRO A 136 8.73 -11.93 18.53
C PRO A 136 9.67 -13.15 18.53
N ALA A 137 10.48 -13.25 17.48
CA ALA A 137 11.54 -14.25 17.41
C ALA A 137 12.49 -14.06 18.60
N PRO A 138 12.98 -15.13 19.22
CA PRO A 138 13.94 -14.99 20.31
C PRO A 138 15.22 -14.31 19.82
N LEU A 139 15.52 -13.18 20.43
CA LEU A 139 16.78 -12.45 20.25
C LEU A 139 17.95 -13.33 20.67
N ALA A 140 18.74 -13.76 19.69
CA ALA A 140 20.03 -14.35 19.97
C ALA A 140 20.92 -13.28 20.61
N SER A 141 21.26 -13.48 21.86
CA SER A 141 22.15 -12.63 22.66
C SER A 141 23.54 -12.52 22.01
N ARG A 142 23.89 -11.33 21.53
CA ARG A 142 25.28 -10.92 21.28
C ARG A 142 25.71 -9.93 22.35
N PRO A 143 26.95 -10.00 22.86
CA PRO A 143 27.39 -9.16 23.95
C PRO A 143 27.52 -7.70 23.54
N ALA A 144 27.08 -6.82 24.42
CA ALA A 144 27.09 -5.38 24.29
C ALA A 144 28.53 -4.85 24.22
N ALA A 145 28.85 -4.13 23.15
CA ALA A 145 29.93 -3.15 23.15
C ALA A 145 29.35 -1.79 23.49
N SER A 146 29.78 -1.23 24.60
CA SER A 146 29.39 0.05 25.14
C SER A 146 29.86 1.19 24.25
N LEU A 147 28.90 2.02 23.80
CA LEU A 147 29.16 3.34 23.26
C LEU A 147 28.51 4.41 24.16
N PRO A 148 29.13 5.58 24.35
CA PRO A 148 28.70 6.57 25.31
C PRO A 148 27.48 7.34 24.83
N SER A 149 26.55 7.60 25.76
CA SER A 149 25.40 8.47 25.59
C SER A 149 25.82 9.93 25.46
N PRO A 150 25.15 10.71 24.62
CA PRO A 150 24.94 12.12 24.92
C PRO A 150 23.53 12.33 25.46
N LEU A 151 23.49 12.92 26.64
CA LEU A 151 22.31 13.46 27.30
C LEU A 151 21.67 14.58 26.46
N GLY A 152 20.35 14.58 26.43
CA GLY A 152 19.55 15.69 25.94
C GLY A 152 18.07 15.35 26.07
N LEU A 153 17.52 15.51 27.28
CA LEU A 153 16.09 15.43 27.55
C LEU A 153 15.30 16.41 26.69
N LEU A 154 14.26 15.90 26.02
CA LEU A 154 12.96 16.54 25.95
C LEU A 154 11.91 15.44 25.98
N ALA A 155 11.35 15.23 27.16
CA ALA A 155 10.18 14.39 27.36
C ALA A 155 8.97 15.11 26.77
N SER A 156 8.54 14.68 25.58
CA SER A 156 7.16 14.90 25.14
C SER A 156 6.35 13.69 25.63
N GLY A 157 5.53 13.90 26.64
CA GLY A 157 4.56 12.94 27.11
C GLY A 157 3.60 12.52 25.99
N PRO A 158 2.87 11.39 26.15
CA PRO A 158 1.87 10.97 25.18
C PRO A 158 0.86 12.09 25.01
N ALA A 159 0.63 12.50 23.75
CA ALA A 159 -0.44 13.43 23.42
C ALA A 159 -1.75 12.75 23.83
N GLU A 160 -2.38 13.25 24.89
CA GLU A 160 -3.73 12.86 25.26
C GLU A 160 -4.64 13.12 24.08
N SER A 161 -5.23 12.07 23.54
CA SER A 161 -6.30 12.17 22.55
C SER A 161 -7.48 12.83 23.25
N SER A 162 -7.69 14.11 23.00
CA SER A 162 -8.88 14.82 23.45
C SER A 162 -10.12 14.06 22.97
N PRO A 163 -11.11 13.77 23.83
CA PRO A 163 -12.32 13.08 23.40
C PRO A 163 -13.02 13.96 22.37
N ILE A 164 -13.31 13.37 21.20
CA ILE A 164 -14.07 14.03 20.15
C ILE A 164 -15.45 14.36 20.73
N PRO A 165 -15.87 15.66 20.74
CA PRO A 165 -17.18 16.03 21.28
C PRO A 165 -18.30 15.30 20.54
N PRO A 166 -19.44 14.98 21.21
CA PRO A 166 -20.56 14.35 20.56
C PRO A 166 -21.12 15.30 19.48
N PHE A 167 -21.02 14.89 18.21
CA PHE A 167 -21.66 15.61 17.13
C PHE A 167 -23.19 15.57 17.30
N PRO A 168 -23.91 16.68 17.06
CA PRO A 168 -25.36 16.65 16.94
C PRO A 168 -25.77 15.66 15.82
N LEU A 169 -26.90 14.98 15.99
CA LEU A 169 -27.47 14.09 14.96
C LEU A 169 -27.63 14.91 13.68
N ALA A 170 -26.89 14.52 12.64
CA ALA A 170 -27.03 15.12 11.33
C ALA A 170 -28.45 14.87 10.79
N PRO A 171 -29.06 15.81 10.07
CA PRO A 171 -30.33 15.59 9.39
C PRO A 171 -30.21 14.39 8.43
N PRO A 172 -31.32 13.69 8.13
CA PRO A 172 -31.29 12.55 7.22
C PRO A 172 -30.68 12.97 5.87
N ILE A 173 -29.73 12.19 5.39
CA ILE A 173 -29.08 12.42 4.10
C ILE A 173 -30.14 12.20 3.00
N PRO A 174 -30.30 13.13 2.04
CA PRO A 174 -31.27 12.99 0.96
C PRO A 174 -30.98 11.75 0.09
N PRO A 175 -32.00 11.11 -0.50
CA PRO A 175 -31.85 9.86 -1.25
C PRO A 175 -31.03 9.97 -2.54
N THR A 176 -30.71 11.18 -2.97
CA THR A 176 -29.82 11.47 -4.11
C THR A 176 -28.75 12.46 -3.66
N PRO A 177 -27.48 12.28 -4.06
CA PRO A 177 -26.46 13.29 -3.76
C PRO A 177 -26.93 14.63 -4.32
N PRO A 178 -26.91 15.70 -3.51
CA PRO A 178 -27.61 16.96 -3.84
C PRO A 178 -27.08 17.68 -5.08
N PHE A 179 -25.90 17.27 -5.60
CA PHE A 179 -25.34 17.78 -6.87
C PHE A 179 -24.15 16.91 -7.32
N PRO A 180 -23.78 16.91 -8.61
CA PRO A 180 -22.49 16.43 -9.04
C PRO A 180 -21.40 17.31 -8.39
N LEU A 181 -20.52 16.70 -7.59
CA LEU A 181 -19.38 17.40 -7.04
C LEU A 181 -18.44 17.81 -8.19
N ALA A 182 -18.17 19.10 -8.32
CA ALA A 182 -17.12 19.57 -9.23
C ALA A 182 -15.76 19.55 -8.52
N PRO A 183 -14.71 18.97 -9.12
CA PRO A 183 -13.37 19.04 -8.56
C PRO A 183 -12.92 20.49 -8.38
N GLU A 184 -12.31 20.78 -7.23
CA GLU A 184 -11.75 22.09 -6.96
C GLU A 184 -10.52 22.33 -7.85
N THR A 185 -10.54 23.46 -8.54
CA THR A 185 -9.45 23.86 -9.43
C THR A 185 -8.12 23.99 -8.70
N GLY A 186 -7.06 23.46 -9.28
CA GLY A 186 -5.69 23.59 -8.79
C GLY A 186 -5.22 22.47 -7.83
N LEU A 187 -6.12 21.69 -7.23
CA LEU A 187 -5.69 20.58 -6.32
C LEU A 187 -4.88 19.53 -7.07
N ARG A 188 -5.32 19.17 -8.27
CA ARG A 188 -4.59 18.26 -9.15
C ARG A 188 -3.19 18.78 -9.48
N GLU A 189 -3.10 20.06 -9.85
CA GLU A 189 -1.84 20.70 -10.21
C GLU A 189 -0.84 20.72 -9.05
N ARG A 190 -1.29 21.04 -7.86
CA ARG A 190 -0.44 21.01 -6.63
C ARG A 190 0.24 19.66 -6.42
N TYR A 191 -0.51 18.57 -6.64
CA TYR A 191 0.06 17.22 -6.49
C TYR A 191 1.08 16.91 -7.61
N LEU A 192 0.80 17.29 -8.86
CA LEU A 192 1.75 17.15 -9.98
C LEU A 192 3.02 17.96 -9.78
N GLU A 193 2.90 19.21 -9.30
CA GLU A 193 4.02 20.07 -8.96
C GLU A 193 4.86 19.48 -7.82
N HIS A 194 4.19 18.94 -6.79
CA HIS A 194 4.87 18.24 -5.71
C HIS A 194 5.71 17.06 -6.22
N LEU A 195 5.11 16.18 -7.04
CA LEU A 195 5.82 15.03 -7.62
C LEU A 195 7.00 15.48 -8.50
N ALA A 196 6.80 16.48 -9.33
CA ALA A 196 7.85 17.04 -10.18
C ALA A 196 8.99 17.66 -9.36
N ALA A 197 8.68 18.32 -8.25
CA ALA A 197 9.65 18.91 -7.35
C ALA A 197 10.57 17.90 -6.66
N THR A 198 10.10 16.65 -6.49
CA THR A 198 10.91 15.56 -5.88
C THR A 198 12.12 15.17 -6.74
N VAL A 199 12.13 15.49 -8.01
CA VAL A 199 13.21 15.16 -8.95
C VAL A 199 14.43 16.06 -8.76
N GLY A 200 14.24 17.34 -8.47
CA GLY A 200 15.34 18.24 -8.11
C GLY A 200 16.03 17.89 -6.79
N ALA A 201 15.31 17.20 -5.91
CA ALA A 201 15.80 16.80 -4.59
C ALA A 201 16.70 15.54 -4.60
N ALA A 202 16.78 14.82 -5.71
CA ALA A 202 17.56 13.58 -5.78
C ALA A 202 19.11 13.81 -5.64
N GLY A 203 19.58 15.04 -5.88
CA GLY A 203 21.01 15.42 -5.74
C GLY A 203 21.31 16.43 -4.63
N ALA A 204 20.31 17.07 -4.05
CA ALA A 204 20.48 18.03 -2.94
C ALA A 204 20.00 17.39 -1.64
N GLY A 205 20.75 17.56 -0.53
CA GLY A 205 20.43 16.96 0.78
C GLY A 205 19.00 17.13 1.23
N LEU A 206 18.64 16.52 2.34
CA LEU A 206 17.31 16.52 2.97
C LEU A 206 16.51 17.79 2.65
N VAL A 207 15.52 17.68 1.78
CA VAL A 207 14.63 18.79 1.50
C VAL A 207 13.63 18.85 2.64
N THR A 208 13.82 19.86 3.50
CA THR A 208 12.69 20.33 4.31
C THR A 208 11.64 20.92 3.36
N PRO A 209 10.34 20.68 3.59
CA PRO A 209 9.26 21.09 2.68
C PRO A 209 8.99 22.60 2.64
N ALA A 210 10.00 23.45 2.76
CA ALA A 210 9.84 24.87 3.02
C ALA A 210 10.28 25.81 1.89
N ALA A 211 10.70 25.31 0.74
CA ALA A 211 10.97 26.20 -0.41
C ALA A 211 10.41 25.63 -1.71
N PRO A 212 9.67 26.40 -2.50
CA PRO A 212 9.33 26.01 -3.86
C PRO A 212 10.62 25.69 -4.62
N PRO A 213 10.63 24.69 -5.52
CA PRO A 213 11.80 24.36 -6.31
C PRO A 213 12.24 25.60 -7.07
N ALA A 214 13.53 25.90 -7.01
CA ALA A 214 14.11 26.95 -7.85
C ALA A 214 13.82 26.59 -9.30
N ALA A 215 13.39 27.60 -10.09
CA ALA A 215 13.21 27.41 -11.53
C ALA A 215 14.50 26.82 -12.12
N PRO A 216 14.41 25.81 -13.03
CA PRO A 216 15.60 25.24 -13.65
C PRO A 216 16.43 26.35 -14.31
N ALA A 217 17.74 26.25 -14.16
CA ALA A 217 18.64 27.22 -14.79
C ALA A 217 18.36 27.29 -16.30
N PRO A 218 18.41 28.46 -16.93
CA PRO A 218 18.22 28.60 -18.36
C PRO A 218 19.16 27.65 -19.12
N GLY A 219 18.60 26.76 -19.97
CA GLY A 219 19.36 25.76 -20.71
C GLY A 219 19.58 24.41 -20.01
N ALA A 220 19.13 24.21 -18.80
CA ALA A 220 19.15 22.89 -18.16
C ALA A 220 18.23 21.92 -18.90
N GLN A 221 18.75 20.74 -19.21
CA GLN A 221 17.92 19.67 -19.78
C GLN A 221 16.86 19.20 -18.78
N PRO A 222 15.65 18.86 -19.25
CA PRO A 222 14.64 18.27 -18.37
C PRO A 222 15.17 17.04 -17.63
N PRO A 223 14.71 16.80 -16.39
CA PRO A 223 15.27 15.75 -15.52
C PRO A 223 15.26 14.33 -16.09
N LEU A 224 14.32 13.98 -16.95
CA LEU A 224 14.23 12.65 -17.57
C LEU A 224 14.48 12.68 -19.09
N ALA A 225 15.12 13.75 -19.59
CA ALA A 225 15.47 13.84 -21.01
C ALA A 225 16.32 12.64 -21.45
N GLY A 226 15.96 12.06 -22.61
CA GLY A 226 16.61 10.87 -23.17
C GLY A 226 16.10 9.54 -22.64
N LEU A 227 15.23 9.53 -21.62
CA LEU A 227 14.55 8.32 -21.22
C LEU A 227 13.25 8.11 -22.01
N ARG A 228 13.04 6.88 -22.47
CA ARG A 228 11.74 6.37 -22.96
C ARG A 228 11.17 5.45 -21.89
N VAL A 229 9.91 5.67 -21.50
CA VAL A 229 9.24 4.92 -20.44
C VAL A 229 7.86 4.44 -20.90
N VAL A 230 7.46 3.27 -20.41
CA VAL A 230 6.09 2.73 -20.57
C VAL A 230 5.36 2.85 -19.25
N LEU A 231 4.16 3.46 -19.24
CA LEU A 231 3.36 3.67 -18.04
C LEU A 231 2.00 3.01 -18.22
N ASP A 232 1.66 2.05 -17.38
CA ASP A 232 0.35 1.40 -17.33
C ASP A 232 -0.43 1.94 -16.12
N ALA A 233 -1.44 2.77 -16.40
CA ALA A 233 -2.23 3.43 -15.38
C ALA A 233 -3.34 2.56 -14.76
N GLY A 234 -3.46 1.29 -15.17
CA GLY A 234 -4.47 0.36 -14.66
C GLY A 234 -5.91 0.83 -14.84
N ASN A 235 -6.19 1.76 -15.78
CA ASN A 235 -7.44 2.51 -15.90
C ASN A 235 -7.89 3.14 -14.55
N GLY A 236 -6.95 3.37 -13.64
CA GLY A 236 -7.15 3.92 -12.31
C GLY A 236 -6.87 5.41 -12.21
N ALA A 237 -6.67 5.88 -10.99
CA ALA A 237 -6.42 7.29 -10.68
C ALA A 237 -5.15 7.84 -11.36
N ALA A 238 -4.15 6.98 -11.66
CA ALA A 238 -2.94 7.39 -12.39
C ALA A 238 -3.21 7.82 -13.83
N SER A 239 -4.36 7.50 -14.44
CA SER A 239 -4.67 7.73 -15.85
C SER A 239 -4.49 9.19 -16.28
N ALA A 240 -4.88 10.12 -15.44
CA ALA A 240 -4.76 11.56 -15.72
C ALA A 240 -3.42 12.17 -15.30
N TYR A 241 -2.54 11.41 -14.65
CA TYR A 241 -1.31 11.93 -14.02
C TYR A 241 -0.03 11.39 -14.63
N ALA A 242 0.04 10.09 -14.88
CA ALA A 242 1.29 9.42 -15.20
C ALA A 242 1.95 9.97 -16.47
N GLY A 243 1.23 10.02 -17.58
CA GLY A 243 1.76 10.52 -18.85
C GLY A 243 2.16 11.99 -18.79
N GLU A 244 1.34 12.82 -18.14
CA GLU A 244 1.61 14.26 -17.99
C GLU A 244 2.84 14.51 -17.10
N LEU A 245 2.93 13.83 -15.95
CA LEU A 245 4.06 13.97 -15.04
C LEU A 245 5.39 13.66 -15.73
N PHE A 246 5.48 12.50 -16.36
CA PHE A 246 6.71 12.09 -17.04
C PHE A 246 7.03 12.94 -18.25
N GLY A 247 6.02 13.40 -19.00
CA GLY A 247 6.19 14.35 -20.11
C GLY A 247 6.73 15.71 -19.65
N ARG A 248 6.22 16.25 -18.54
CA ARG A 248 6.74 17.49 -17.91
C ARG A 248 8.21 17.33 -17.48
N LEU A 249 8.59 16.14 -17.07
CA LEU A 249 9.97 15.82 -16.69
C LEU A 249 10.88 15.53 -17.91
N GLY A 250 10.34 15.56 -19.13
CA GLY A 250 11.09 15.42 -20.38
C GLY A 250 11.32 13.99 -20.85
N ALA A 251 10.61 13.02 -20.32
CA ALA A 251 10.66 11.65 -20.80
C ALA A 251 9.83 11.48 -22.08
N GLU A 252 10.25 10.57 -22.96
CA GLU A 252 9.41 10.02 -24.02
C GLU A 252 8.49 8.94 -23.42
N VAL A 253 7.18 9.12 -23.53
CA VAL A 253 6.20 8.33 -22.78
C VAL A 253 5.33 7.50 -23.72
N VAL A 254 5.21 6.22 -23.42
CA VAL A 254 4.16 5.34 -23.96
C VAL A 254 3.19 5.05 -22.81
N VAL A 255 1.92 5.42 -22.96
CA VAL A 255 0.90 5.20 -21.92
C VAL A 255 -0.05 4.09 -22.32
N LEU A 256 -0.41 3.25 -21.33
CA LEU A 256 -1.33 2.13 -21.46
C LEU A 256 -2.46 2.27 -20.42
N CYS A 257 -3.65 1.77 -20.76
CA CYS A 257 -4.77 1.67 -19.83
C CYS A 257 -5.09 2.99 -19.14
N THR A 258 -5.32 4.04 -19.97
CA THR A 258 -5.60 5.42 -19.53
C THR A 258 -7.00 5.90 -19.91
N THR A 259 -7.91 5.00 -20.27
CA THR A 259 -9.29 5.29 -20.67
C THR A 259 -10.28 4.61 -19.71
N PRO A 260 -10.37 5.11 -18.46
CA PRO A 260 -11.27 4.52 -17.48
C PRO A 260 -12.74 4.70 -17.91
N ASP A 261 -13.54 3.64 -17.79
CA ASP A 261 -14.97 3.63 -18.04
C ASP A 261 -15.80 3.38 -16.77
N GLY A 262 -15.14 3.33 -15.62
CA GLY A 262 -15.76 3.05 -14.32
C GLY A 262 -15.79 1.57 -13.94
N ARG A 263 -15.57 0.66 -14.90
CA ARG A 263 -15.67 -0.79 -14.71
C ARG A 263 -14.39 -1.56 -15.10
N ASN A 264 -13.50 -0.90 -15.79
CA ASN A 264 -12.27 -1.51 -16.31
C ASN A 264 -11.02 -1.27 -15.44
N VAL A 265 -11.15 -0.71 -14.25
CA VAL A 265 -10.04 -0.50 -13.32
C VAL A 265 -9.39 -1.85 -12.95
N ASN A 266 -8.07 -1.95 -13.06
CA ASN A 266 -7.26 -3.17 -12.85
C ASN A 266 -7.63 -4.39 -13.74
N LEU A 267 -8.50 -4.21 -14.74
CA LEU A 267 -8.97 -5.32 -15.57
C LEU A 267 -7.90 -5.74 -16.59
N GLY A 268 -7.12 -6.77 -16.24
CA GLY A 268 -6.05 -7.30 -17.08
C GLY A 268 -4.89 -6.33 -17.32
N CYS A 269 -4.73 -5.32 -16.46
CA CYS A 269 -3.72 -4.28 -16.55
C CYS A 269 -3.26 -3.80 -15.16
N GLY A 270 -2.35 -2.83 -15.13
CA GLY A 270 -1.83 -2.24 -13.91
C GLY A 270 -0.92 -3.17 -13.12
N SER A 271 -0.66 -2.84 -11.84
CA SER A 271 0.32 -3.53 -11.01
C SER A 271 -0.01 -4.99 -10.71
N THR A 272 -1.27 -5.39 -10.83
CA THR A 272 -1.72 -6.79 -10.61
C THR A 272 -1.62 -7.67 -11.87
N ALA A 273 -1.50 -7.04 -13.06
CA ALA A 273 -1.38 -7.72 -14.35
C ALA A 273 -0.35 -7.03 -15.26
N PRO A 274 0.93 -6.93 -14.84
CA PRO A 274 1.94 -6.10 -15.50
C PRO A 274 2.50 -6.67 -16.80
N ALA A 275 2.05 -7.85 -17.24
CA ALA A 275 2.60 -8.51 -18.43
C ALA A 275 2.44 -7.67 -19.72
N GLY A 276 1.32 -6.96 -19.89
CA GLY A 276 1.08 -6.08 -21.02
C GLY A 276 2.08 -4.91 -21.05
N MET A 277 2.34 -4.31 -19.90
CA MET A 277 3.33 -3.25 -19.74
C MET A 277 4.74 -3.77 -20.05
N ALA A 278 5.11 -4.93 -19.51
CA ALA A 278 6.42 -5.54 -19.75
C ALA A 278 6.67 -5.86 -21.25
N ALA A 279 5.67 -6.39 -21.95
CA ALA A 279 5.75 -6.61 -23.38
C ALA A 279 5.89 -5.30 -24.17
N ALA A 280 5.18 -4.24 -23.76
CA ALA A 280 5.27 -2.91 -24.38
C ALA A 280 6.64 -2.25 -24.17
N VAL A 281 7.31 -2.47 -23.04
CA VAL A 281 8.68 -2.00 -22.80
C VAL A 281 9.62 -2.55 -23.87
N VAL A 282 9.58 -3.85 -24.13
CA VAL A 282 10.42 -4.47 -25.16
C VAL A 282 10.06 -3.96 -26.55
N ALA A 283 8.76 -3.91 -26.88
CA ALA A 283 8.30 -3.48 -28.19
C ALA A 283 8.67 -2.01 -28.50
N ALA A 284 8.64 -1.14 -27.49
CA ALA A 284 8.99 0.27 -27.62
C ALA A 284 10.49 0.54 -27.52
N GLY A 285 11.32 -0.46 -27.15
CA GLY A 285 12.72 -0.24 -26.79
C GLY A 285 12.85 0.75 -25.63
N ALA A 286 11.95 0.68 -24.66
CA ALA A 286 11.94 1.59 -23.52
C ALA A 286 12.99 1.17 -22.46
N HIS A 287 13.45 2.14 -21.69
CA HIS A 287 14.45 1.93 -20.64
C HIS A 287 13.85 1.26 -19.39
N LEU A 288 12.57 1.50 -19.15
CA LEU A 288 11.80 0.86 -18.07
C LEU A 288 10.30 1.02 -18.30
N GLY A 289 9.53 0.19 -17.60
CA GLY A 289 8.08 0.32 -17.48
C GLY A 289 7.67 0.48 -16.02
N ALA A 290 6.52 1.11 -15.79
CA ALA A 290 5.89 1.20 -14.48
C ALA A 290 4.38 0.98 -14.61
N ALA A 291 3.84 0.09 -13.77
CA ALA A 291 2.42 -0.22 -13.71
C ALA A 291 1.87 0.11 -12.32
N PHE A 292 0.71 0.76 -12.28
CA PHE A 292 0.06 1.24 -11.07
C PHE A 292 -1.23 0.45 -10.78
N ASP A 293 -1.69 0.44 -9.54
CA ASP A 293 -3.01 -0.06 -9.19
C ASP A 293 -4.08 1.04 -9.24
N GLY A 294 -5.32 0.69 -8.94
CA GLY A 294 -6.49 1.57 -9.15
C GLY A 294 -6.39 2.93 -8.48
N ASP A 295 -5.77 3.04 -7.32
CA ASP A 295 -5.55 4.31 -6.62
C ASP A 295 -4.08 4.74 -6.55
N ALA A 296 -3.23 4.07 -7.31
CA ALA A 296 -1.84 4.40 -7.57
C ALA A 296 -0.98 4.57 -6.30
N ASP A 297 -1.30 3.84 -5.23
CA ASP A 297 -0.44 3.77 -4.05
C ASP A 297 0.67 2.72 -4.20
N ARG A 298 0.62 1.90 -5.27
CA ARG A 298 1.58 0.85 -5.64
C ARG A 298 2.20 1.09 -7.00
N CYS A 299 3.44 0.60 -7.16
CA CYS A 299 4.16 0.56 -8.41
C CYS A 299 4.88 -0.78 -8.58
N VAL A 300 4.70 -1.42 -9.74
CA VAL A 300 5.48 -2.57 -10.19
C VAL A 300 6.22 -2.14 -11.45
N LEU A 301 7.47 -2.53 -11.59
CA LEU A 301 8.31 -2.11 -12.70
C LEU A 301 8.51 -3.23 -13.73
N ALA A 302 8.96 -2.87 -14.93
CA ALA A 302 9.63 -3.77 -15.84
C ALA A 302 10.98 -3.15 -16.26
N ASP A 303 12.02 -3.98 -16.36
CA ASP A 303 13.29 -3.53 -16.92
C ASP A 303 13.24 -3.53 -18.47
N GLU A 304 14.31 -3.06 -19.10
CA GLU A 304 14.43 -2.94 -20.56
C GLU A 304 14.33 -4.29 -21.32
N ARG A 305 14.42 -5.41 -20.60
CA ARG A 305 14.25 -6.77 -21.14
C ARG A 305 12.82 -7.29 -21.01
N GLY A 306 11.93 -6.51 -20.36
CA GLY A 306 10.57 -6.90 -20.06
C GLY A 306 10.45 -7.82 -18.85
N GLU A 307 11.49 -7.96 -18.01
CA GLU A 307 11.36 -8.67 -16.76
C GLU A 307 10.63 -7.82 -15.71
N VAL A 308 9.56 -8.36 -15.16
CA VAL A 308 8.76 -7.71 -14.13
C VAL A 308 9.57 -7.65 -12.82
N ARG A 309 9.62 -6.46 -12.22
CA ARG A 309 10.36 -6.15 -11.00
C ARG A 309 9.38 -5.68 -9.94
N ASP A 310 9.17 -6.51 -8.91
CA ASP A 310 8.24 -6.25 -7.82
C ASP A 310 8.81 -5.25 -6.78
N GLY A 311 8.05 -5.00 -5.71
CA GLY A 311 8.45 -4.08 -4.65
C GLY A 311 9.76 -4.44 -3.97
N ASP A 312 10.11 -5.72 -3.87
CA ASP A 312 11.40 -6.15 -3.32
C ASP A 312 12.58 -5.70 -4.19
N ALA A 313 12.43 -5.76 -5.52
CA ALA A 313 13.44 -5.24 -6.46
C ALA A 313 13.57 -3.71 -6.33
N ILE A 314 12.47 -3.00 -6.15
CA ILE A 314 12.48 -1.54 -5.94
C ILE A 314 13.17 -1.20 -4.62
N LEU A 315 12.86 -1.90 -3.54
CA LEU A 315 13.51 -1.72 -2.23
C LEU A 315 15.01 -1.96 -2.31
N TYR A 316 15.43 -3.01 -3.02
CA TYR A 316 16.86 -3.29 -3.26
C TYR A 316 17.54 -2.13 -4.00
N LEU A 317 16.96 -1.68 -5.11
CA LEU A 317 17.50 -0.59 -5.92
C LEU A 317 17.63 0.69 -5.08
N TRP A 318 16.56 1.11 -4.41
CA TRP A 318 16.54 2.34 -3.65
C TRP A 318 17.52 2.31 -2.48
N ALA A 319 17.58 1.20 -1.73
CA ALA A 319 18.48 1.05 -0.61
C ALA A 319 19.94 1.15 -1.06
N THR A 320 20.31 0.42 -2.10
CA THR A 320 21.71 0.42 -2.60
C THR A 320 22.11 1.76 -3.21
N ARG A 321 21.21 2.43 -3.95
CA ARG A 321 21.47 3.74 -4.53
C ARG A 321 21.58 4.85 -3.49
N LEU A 322 20.68 4.84 -2.48
CA LEU A 322 20.73 5.79 -1.37
C LEU A 322 21.93 5.57 -0.48
N LEU A 323 22.33 4.32 -0.24
CA LEU A 323 23.57 4.03 0.49
C LEU A 323 24.79 4.57 -0.26
N ALA A 324 24.90 4.31 -1.57
CA ALA A 324 25.99 4.82 -2.40
C ALA A 324 26.05 6.35 -2.42
N ALA A 325 24.91 7.02 -2.29
CA ALA A 325 24.81 8.48 -2.17
C ALA A 325 25.01 9.00 -0.73
N GLY A 326 25.32 8.14 0.25
CA GLY A 326 25.46 8.53 1.66
C GLY A 326 24.17 8.97 2.35
N ARG A 327 23.01 8.62 1.77
CA ARG A 327 21.68 9.09 2.23
C ARG A 327 20.88 8.05 3.00
N LEU A 328 21.30 6.78 3.00
CA LEU A 328 20.64 5.71 3.77
C LEU A 328 21.23 5.65 5.19
N VAL A 329 20.66 6.42 6.10
CA VAL A 329 21.11 6.50 7.50
C VAL A 329 19.88 6.34 8.42
N PRO A 330 19.84 5.30 9.25
CA PRO A 330 20.77 4.16 9.34
C PRO A 330 20.79 3.34 8.04
N PRO A 331 21.82 2.48 7.80
CA PRO A 331 21.86 1.59 6.64
C PRO A 331 20.88 0.41 6.84
N ALA A 332 19.59 0.72 6.77
CA ALA A 332 18.51 -0.22 6.98
C ALA A 332 17.30 0.16 6.13
N ILE A 333 16.45 -0.84 5.85
CA ILE A 333 15.10 -0.66 5.30
C ILE A 333 14.08 -1.40 6.15
N VAL A 334 12.80 -1.01 6.02
CA VAL A 334 11.67 -1.78 6.56
C VAL A 334 11.02 -2.57 5.44
N ALA A 335 10.79 -3.86 5.67
CA ALA A 335 10.04 -4.72 4.75
C ALA A 335 9.04 -5.60 5.52
N THR A 336 7.96 -6.02 4.88
CA THR A 336 6.98 -6.88 5.53
C THR A 336 7.49 -8.32 5.64
N SER A 337 6.80 -9.13 6.47
CA SER A 337 7.05 -10.57 6.56
C SER A 337 6.84 -11.32 5.24
N MET A 338 6.17 -10.69 4.24
CA MET A 338 5.95 -11.27 2.92
C MET A 338 7.11 -11.02 1.95
N SER A 339 8.00 -10.06 2.23
CA SER A 339 9.17 -9.80 1.39
C SER A 339 10.09 -11.01 1.32
N ASN A 340 10.60 -11.25 0.12
CA ASN A 340 11.41 -12.42 -0.21
C ASN A 340 12.73 -12.44 0.57
N LEU A 341 13.17 -13.61 1.01
CA LEU A 341 14.45 -13.77 1.73
C LEU A 341 15.63 -13.34 0.85
N GLY A 342 15.54 -13.46 -0.46
CA GLY A 342 16.56 -13.00 -1.41
C GLY A 342 16.85 -11.51 -1.29
N LEU A 343 15.86 -10.67 -0.94
CA LEU A 343 16.06 -9.24 -0.66
C LEU A 343 17.01 -9.04 0.53
N GLU A 344 16.73 -9.72 1.65
CA GLU A 344 17.54 -9.63 2.87
C GLU A 344 18.99 -10.07 2.61
N ARG A 345 19.17 -11.18 1.88
CA ARG A 345 20.48 -11.69 1.52
C ARG A 345 21.25 -10.77 0.56
N ALA A 346 20.54 -10.18 -0.40
CA ALA A 346 21.14 -9.23 -1.32
C ALA A 346 21.59 -7.95 -0.60
N LEU A 347 20.75 -7.39 0.27
CA LEU A 347 21.07 -6.18 1.03
C LEU A 347 22.15 -6.38 2.09
N ALA A 348 22.20 -7.55 2.72
CA ALA A 348 23.25 -7.88 3.70
C ALA A 348 24.67 -7.79 3.08
N ARG A 349 24.84 -8.09 1.78
CA ARG A 349 26.13 -7.95 1.07
C ARG A 349 26.60 -6.50 0.98
N HIS A 350 25.68 -5.55 1.11
CA HIS A 350 25.95 -4.11 1.14
C HIS A 350 25.99 -3.55 2.56
N GLY A 351 25.87 -4.39 3.61
CA GLY A 351 25.80 -3.94 4.99
C GLY A 351 24.47 -3.26 5.34
N ILE A 352 23.42 -3.48 4.54
CA ILE A 352 22.08 -2.91 4.78
C ILE A 352 21.23 -3.94 5.54
N ALA A 353 20.70 -3.55 6.68
CA ALA A 353 19.79 -4.37 7.48
C ALA A 353 18.35 -4.32 6.92
N VAL A 354 17.62 -5.43 7.06
CA VAL A 354 16.17 -5.47 6.80
C VAL A 354 15.44 -5.65 8.12
N VAL A 355 14.68 -4.63 8.53
CA VAL A 355 13.79 -4.69 9.69
C VAL A 355 12.45 -5.19 9.21
N ARG A 356 12.02 -6.38 9.68
CA ARG A 356 10.74 -6.97 9.27
C ARG A 356 9.62 -6.52 10.19
N CYS A 357 8.48 -6.18 9.57
CA CYS A 357 7.23 -5.90 10.28
C CYS A 357 6.10 -6.82 9.82
N GLY A 358 4.93 -6.71 10.44
CA GLY A 358 3.70 -7.34 9.97
C GLY A 358 3.28 -6.84 8.58
N VAL A 359 2.34 -7.55 7.95
CA VAL A 359 1.76 -7.15 6.66
C VAL A 359 0.82 -5.97 6.87
N GLY A 360 0.97 -4.95 6.04
CA GLY A 360 0.16 -3.72 6.05
C GLY A 360 1.04 -2.48 5.99
N ASP A 361 0.68 -1.59 5.09
CA ASP A 361 1.39 -0.34 4.80
C ASP A 361 1.55 0.56 6.04
N ARG A 362 0.53 0.58 6.92
CA ARG A 362 0.59 1.30 8.19
C ARG A 362 1.71 0.77 9.09
N LEU A 363 1.82 -0.56 9.24
CA LEU A 363 2.87 -1.18 10.07
C LEU A 363 4.27 -0.90 9.52
N VAL A 364 4.41 -0.81 8.20
CA VAL A 364 5.66 -0.38 7.56
C VAL A 364 6.02 1.03 8.00
N VAL A 365 5.10 1.99 7.84
CA VAL A 365 5.35 3.41 8.18
C VAL A 365 5.60 3.60 9.68
N GLU A 366 4.83 2.93 10.54
CA GLU A 366 5.02 2.98 12.00
C GLU A 366 6.41 2.47 12.39
N THR A 367 6.83 1.33 11.83
CA THR A 367 8.16 0.76 12.07
C THR A 367 9.27 1.69 11.56
N MET A 368 9.12 2.23 10.34
CA MET A 368 10.07 3.20 9.78
C MET A 368 10.26 4.41 10.69
N ARG A 369 9.17 4.97 11.23
CA ARG A 369 9.19 6.14 12.12
C ARG A 369 9.80 5.82 13.48
N ARG A 370 9.41 4.70 14.07
CA ARG A 370 9.93 4.24 15.37
C ARG A 370 11.45 4.07 15.32
N ASP A 371 11.94 3.48 14.23
CA ASP A 371 13.36 3.09 14.11
C ASP A 371 14.20 4.12 13.31
N GLY A 372 13.58 5.23 12.87
CA GLY A 372 14.25 6.29 12.11
C GLY A 372 14.73 5.84 10.73
N ILE A 373 14.07 4.86 10.11
CA ILE A 373 14.45 4.28 8.83
C ILE A 373 13.78 5.04 7.68
N LEU A 374 14.56 5.42 6.68
CA LEU A 374 14.12 6.29 5.59
C LEU A 374 13.26 5.59 4.54
N VAL A 375 13.56 4.33 4.22
CA VAL A 375 12.94 3.55 3.14
C VAL A 375 12.27 2.31 3.69
N GLY A 376 11.07 2.03 3.23
CA GLY A 376 10.38 0.80 3.53
C GLY A 376 9.29 0.50 2.51
N GLY A 377 8.72 -0.69 2.59
CA GLY A 377 7.65 -1.06 1.68
C GLY A 377 7.28 -2.53 1.71
N GLU A 378 6.50 -2.90 0.72
CA GLU A 378 5.96 -4.24 0.54
C GLU A 378 6.31 -4.80 -0.84
N GLN A 379 6.38 -6.11 -0.95
CA GLN A 379 6.56 -6.82 -2.22
C GLN A 379 5.49 -6.44 -3.25
N SER A 380 4.29 -6.08 -2.80
CA SER A 380 3.17 -5.62 -3.66
C SER A 380 3.45 -4.32 -4.42
N GLY A 381 4.56 -3.61 -4.12
CA GLY A 381 4.92 -2.35 -4.77
C GLY A 381 4.50 -1.10 -3.99
N HIS A 382 3.95 -1.23 -2.78
CA HIS A 382 3.71 -0.10 -1.90
C HIS A 382 5.02 0.33 -1.25
N ILE A 383 5.66 1.35 -1.81
CA ILE A 383 7.00 1.82 -1.43
C ILE A 383 6.92 3.19 -0.79
N VAL A 384 7.53 3.33 0.37
CA VAL A 384 7.54 4.57 1.16
C VAL A 384 8.95 5.11 1.29
N ARG A 385 9.08 6.40 1.12
CA ARG A 385 10.29 7.15 1.39
C ARG A 385 9.93 8.38 2.23
N LEU A 386 10.20 8.30 3.55
CA LEU A 386 9.66 9.25 4.55
C LEU A 386 10.11 10.70 4.39
N ASP A 387 11.21 10.96 3.67
CA ASP A 387 11.64 12.32 3.35
C ASP A 387 10.85 12.95 2.19
N LEU A 388 10.06 12.16 1.45
CA LEU A 388 9.25 12.61 0.31
C LEU A 388 7.75 12.44 0.54
N ALA A 389 7.33 11.31 1.10
CA ALA A 389 5.93 10.99 1.31
C ALA A 389 5.71 10.23 2.62
N VAL A 390 4.52 10.37 3.22
CA VAL A 390 4.16 9.69 4.47
C VAL A 390 3.41 8.38 4.27
N THR A 391 3.16 8.02 3.02
CA THR A 391 2.51 6.78 2.55
C THR A 391 3.16 6.33 1.26
N GLY A 392 2.85 5.13 0.77
CA GLY A 392 3.27 4.69 -0.54
C GLY A 392 2.68 5.56 -1.64
N ASP A 393 3.49 5.82 -2.66
CA ASP A 393 3.12 6.61 -3.83
C ASP A 393 3.74 5.98 -5.06
N GLY A 394 2.89 5.39 -5.90
CA GLY A 394 3.33 4.68 -7.10
C GLY A 394 3.96 5.61 -8.13
N LEU A 395 3.39 6.81 -8.33
CA LEU A 395 3.93 7.81 -9.26
C LEU A 395 5.29 8.32 -8.80
N LEU A 396 5.43 8.64 -7.51
CA LEU A 396 6.70 9.01 -6.89
C LEU A 396 7.74 7.89 -7.07
N THR A 397 7.32 6.64 -6.81
CA THR A 397 8.18 5.47 -6.94
C THR A 397 8.72 5.32 -8.35
N ALA A 398 7.85 5.44 -9.35
CA ALA A 398 8.24 5.36 -10.76
C ALA A 398 9.19 6.51 -11.16
N VAL A 399 8.88 7.75 -10.77
CA VAL A 399 9.72 8.92 -11.06
C VAL A 399 11.10 8.80 -10.42
N GLN A 400 11.16 8.47 -9.13
CA GLN A 400 12.44 8.32 -8.41
C GLN A 400 13.29 7.20 -9.01
N THR A 401 12.66 6.10 -9.43
CA THR A 401 13.36 4.99 -10.10
C THR A 401 13.90 5.44 -11.47
N ALA A 402 13.10 6.16 -12.27
CA ALA A 402 13.56 6.70 -13.55
C ALA A 402 14.77 7.64 -13.40
N VAL A 403 14.76 8.49 -12.36
CA VAL A 403 15.91 9.34 -12.01
C VAL A 403 17.14 8.50 -11.68
N MET A 404 16.98 7.44 -10.87
CA MET A 404 18.09 6.55 -10.50
C MET A 404 18.69 5.83 -11.73
N VAL A 405 17.86 5.41 -12.68
CA VAL A 405 18.29 4.79 -13.95
C VAL A 405 19.07 5.81 -14.78
N ARG A 406 18.52 7.02 -14.99
CA ARG A 406 19.20 8.09 -15.71
C ARG A 406 20.55 8.45 -15.10
N ASP A 407 20.59 8.70 -13.79
CA ASP A 407 21.81 9.13 -13.09
C ASP A 407 22.88 8.05 -13.06
N ALA A 408 22.46 6.79 -13.10
CA ALA A 408 23.40 5.66 -13.20
C ALA A 408 23.98 5.50 -14.62
N GLY A 409 23.28 5.96 -15.66
CA GLY A 409 23.65 5.73 -17.07
C GLY A 409 23.74 4.23 -17.43
N ARG A 410 22.99 3.39 -16.71
CA ARG A 410 23.01 1.93 -16.84
C ARG A 410 21.58 1.39 -16.91
N PRO A 411 21.36 0.29 -17.64
CA PRO A 411 20.05 -0.38 -17.68
C PRO A 411 19.54 -0.79 -16.30
N LEU A 412 18.23 -0.80 -16.10
CA LEU A 412 17.62 -1.19 -14.83
C LEU A 412 17.97 -2.64 -14.46
N SER A 413 18.02 -3.55 -15.44
CA SER A 413 18.43 -4.94 -15.21
C SER A 413 19.83 -5.08 -14.61
N GLU A 414 20.78 -4.23 -15.02
CA GLU A 414 22.11 -4.21 -14.47
C GLU A 414 22.19 -3.63 -13.04
N LEU A 415 21.36 -2.60 -12.77
CA LEU A 415 21.26 -2.03 -11.43
C LEU A 415 20.68 -3.04 -10.43
N LEU A 416 19.87 -3.96 -10.92
CA LEU A 416 19.22 -5.02 -10.15
C LEU A 416 20.02 -6.35 -10.15
N ALA A 417 21.15 -6.47 -10.85
CA ALA A 417 21.89 -7.71 -11.00
C ALA A 417 22.35 -8.34 -9.67
N GLY A 418 22.50 -7.55 -8.60
CA GLY A 418 22.82 -8.02 -7.25
C GLY A 418 21.63 -8.62 -6.49
N PHE A 419 20.40 -8.42 -6.95
CA PHE A 419 19.18 -8.97 -6.34
C PHE A 419 18.71 -10.19 -7.12
N ARG A 420 18.66 -11.33 -6.44
CA ARG A 420 18.01 -12.55 -6.95
C ARG A 420 16.86 -12.91 -6.03
N ARG A 421 15.67 -12.98 -6.60
CA ARG A 421 14.51 -13.52 -5.89
C ARG A 421 14.74 -15.01 -5.63
N TYR A 422 14.56 -15.42 -4.40
CA TYR A 422 14.60 -16.83 -4.05
C TYR A 422 13.30 -17.52 -4.45
N PRO A 423 13.37 -18.74 -4.97
CA PRO A 423 12.23 -19.61 -5.09
C PRO A 423 11.43 -19.67 -3.79
N GLN A 424 10.11 -19.59 -3.93
CA GLN A 424 9.16 -19.65 -2.83
C GLN A 424 8.03 -20.59 -3.18
N ILE A 425 7.77 -21.57 -2.33
CA ILE A 425 6.67 -22.52 -2.48
C ILE A 425 5.72 -22.35 -1.30
N LEU A 426 4.43 -22.24 -1.61
CA LEU A 426 3.35 -22.26 -0.63
C LEU A 426 2.48 -23.50 -0.87
N VAL A 427 2.47 -24.41 0.10
CA VAL A 427 1.60 -25.59 0.10
C VAL A 427 0.50 -25.41 1.14
N ASN A 428 -0.75 -25.57 0.72
CA ASN A 428 -1.92 -25.56 1.59
C ASN A 428 -2.33 -27.02 1.88
N VAL A 429 -2.33 -27.39 3.15
CA VAL A 429 -2.73 -28.71 3.63
C VAL A 429 -4.08 -28.62 4.35
N ARG A 430 -5.10 -29.36 3.91
CA ARG A 430 -6.39 -29.44 4.60
C ARG A 430 -6.21 -30.16 5.93
N VAL A 431 -6.76 -29.56 7.02
CA VAL A 431 -6.64 -30.09 8.37
C VAL A 431 -8.01 -30.24 9.02
N ALA A 432 -8.21 -31.34 9.76
CA ALA A 432 -9.44 -31.58 10.51
C ALA A 432 -9.50 -30.76 11.82
N ARG A 433 -8.35 -30.40 12.37
CA ARG A 433 -8.21 -29.68 13.65
C ARG A 433 -6.99 -28.75 13.59
N LYS A 434 -6.95 -27.76 14.49
CA LYS A 434 -5.87 -26.76 14.55
C LYS A 434 -5.20 -26.71 15.95
N PRO A 435 -4.59 -27.80 16.43
CA PRO A 435 -3.78 -27.75 17.67
C PRO A 435 -2.54 -26.89 17.42
N ASP A 436 -1.90 -26.41 18.49
CA ASP A 436 -0.61 -25.73 18.35
C ASP A 436 0.39 -26.66 17.65
N LEU A 437 0.91 -26.24 16.50
CA LEU A 437 1.84 -27.01 15.66
C LEU A 437 3.13 -27.39 16.41
N ALA A 438 3.57 -26.53 17.32
CA ALA A 438 4.76 -26.79 18.15
C ALA A 438 4.55 -27.94 19.14
N THR A 439 3.31 -28.24 19.51
CA THR A 439 2.96 -29.33 20.45
C THR A 439 2.85 -30.71 19.79
N LEU A 440 2.90 -30.76 18.45
CA LEU A 440 2.85 -32.00 17.68
C LEU A 440 4.27 -32.53 17.43
N PRO A 441 4.72 -33.61 18.10
CA PRO A 441 6.13 -34.03 18.08
C PRO A 441 6.66 -34.33 16.65
N ARG A 442 5.84 -34.99 15.80
CA ARG A 442 6.23 -35.32 14.41
C ARG A 442 6.34 -34.06 13.55
N VAL A 443 5.38 -33.15 13.64
CA VAL A 443 5.38 -31.88 12.89
C VAL A 443 6.55 -31.01 13.33
N ALA A 444 6.75 -30.84 14.64
CA ALA A 444 7.84 -30.05 15.17
C ALA A 444 9.23 -30.63 14.81
N ALA A 445 9.37 -31.96 14.79
CA ALA A 445 10.61 -32.59 14.34
C ALA A 445 10.86 -32.39 12.83
N ALA A 446 9.82 -32.53 12.01
CA ALA A 446 9.91 -32.31 10.57
C ALA A 446 10.22 -30.83 10.25
N ALA A 447 9.60 -29.88 10.95
CA ALA A 447 9.89 -28.45 10.80
C ALA A 447 11.35 -28.14 11.12
N ARG A 448 11.87 -28.62 12.26
CA ARG A 448 13.30 -28.45 12.61
C ARG A 448 14.25 -29.09 11.59
N ALA A 449 13.91 -30.25 11.03
CA ALA A 449 14.71 -30.88 9.99
C ALA A 449 14.75 -30.02 8.72
N VAL A 450 13.60 -29.47 8.31
CA VAL A 450 13.51 -28.55 7.18
C VAL A 450 14.34 -27.28 7.45
N GLU A 451 14.24 -26.66 8.61
CA GLU A 451 15.02 -25.49 8.99
C GLU A 451 16.51 -25.78 9.00
N SER A 452 16.91 -26.95 9.50
CA SER A 452 18.31 -27.37 9.50
C SER A 452 18.88 -27.58 8.08
N GLU A 453 18.10 -28.16 7.17
CA GLU A 453 18.50 -28.38 5.77
C GLU A 453 18.54 -27.07 4.98
N LEU A 454 17.61 -26.15 5.24
CA LEU A 454 17.60 -24.81 4.64
C LEU A 454 18.81 -23.98 5.12
N GLY A 455 19.27 -24.19 6.34
CA GLY A 455 20.37 -23.44 6.94
C GLY A 455 20.07 -21.94 7.02
N ALA A 456 21.11 -21.14 6.90
CA ALA A 456 20.99 -19.68 6.97
C ALA A 456 20.35 -19.07 5.71
N ASP A 457 20.41 -19.75 4.57
CA ASP A 457 19.94 -19.22 3.29
C ASP A 457 18.51 -19.64 2.91
N GLY A 458 17.77 -20.25 3.84
CA GLY A 458 16.38 -20.57 3.64
C GLY A 458 15.49 -20.08 4.78
N ARG A 459 14.17 -20.12 4.55
CA ARG A 459 13.16 -19.74 5.52
C ARG A 459 11.96 -20.69 5.44
N LEU A 460 11.50 -21.14 6.61
CA LEU A 460 10.23 -21.84 6.78
C LEU A 460 9.23 -20.92 7.49
N VAL A 461 8.01 -20.83 6.95
CA VAL A 461 6.85 -20.26 7.65
C VAL A 461 5.76 -21.32 7.68
N LEU A 462 5.45 -21.81 8.89
CA LEU A 462 4.42 -22.81 9.13
C LEU A 462 3.34 -22.22 10.01
N ARG A 463 2.11 -22.14 9.52
CA ARG A 463 0.98 -21.55 10.26
C ARG A 463 -0.37 -22.08 9.80
N TYR A 464 -1.39 -21.90 10.61
CA TYR A 464 -2.77 -22.10 10.15
C TYR A 464 -3.31 -20.89 9.38
N SER A 465 -4.26 -21.14 8.47
CA SER A 465 -5.14 -20.11 7.95
C SER A 465 -6.09 -19.66 9.07
N GLY A 466 -6.31 -18.34 9.19
CA GLY A 466 -7.26 -17.78 10.16
C GLY A 466 -8.70 -18.22 9.88
N THR A 467 -9.10 -18.21 8.60
CA THR A 467 -10.48 -18.42 8.17
C THR A 467 -10.77 -19.82 7.64
N GLU A 468 -9.78 -20.50 7.06
CA GLU A 468 -9.96 -21.77 6.37
C GLU A 468 -9.40 -22.94 7.21
N PRO A 469 -9.91 -24.18 7.06
CA PRO A 469 -9.36 -25.36 7.71
C PRO A 469 -8.07 -25.83 7.01
N LEU A 470 -7.06 -24.96 6.95
CA LEU A 470 -5.80 -25.19 6.28
C LEU A 470 -4.61 -24.92 7.19
N ALA A 471 -3.59 -25.76 7.11
CA ALA A 471 -2.22 -25.45 7.48
C ALA A 471 -1.47 -24.98 6.22
N ARG A 472 -0.70 -23.92 6.35
CA ARG A 472 0.10 -23.32 5.27
C ARG A 472 1.57 -23.54 5.53
N VAL A 473 2.23 -24.22 4.59
CA VAL A 473 3.68 -24.42 4.57
C VAL A 473 4.25 -23.50 3.51
N MET A 474 4.99 -22.49 3.91
CA MET A 474 5.74 -21.64 2.98
C MET A 474 7.22 -21.86 3.21
N ILE A 475 7.95 -22.22 2.15
CA ILE A 475 9.40 -22.40 2.17
C ILE A 475 10.02 -21.51 1.08
N GLU A 476 11.10 -20.83 1.45
CA GLU A 476 11.95 -20.06 0.57
C GLU A 476 13.39 -20.55 0.68
N GLY A 477 14.10 -20.54 -0.42
CA GLY A 477 15.52 -20.93 -0.46
C GLY A 477 16.13 -20.63 -1.83
N PRO A 478 17.47 -20.75 -1.97
CA PRO A 478 18.18 -20.38 -3.18
C PRO A 478 17.95 -21.34 -4.36
N ASP A 479 17.52 -22.58 -4.07
CA ASP A 479 17.34 -23.66 -5.04
C ASP A 479 15.89 -24.15 -5.09
N GLN A 480 15.29 -24.17 -6.29
CA GLN A 480 13.90 -24.51 -6.52
C GLN A 480 13.58 -25.98 -6.14
N GLU A 481 14.41 -26.92 -6.57
CA GLU A 481 14.19 -28.35 -6.35
C GLU A 481 14.23 -28.68 -4.84
N THR A 482 15.19 -28.11 -4.14
CA THR A 482 15.29 -28.22 -2.69
C THR A 482 14.05 -27.69 -1.98
N VAL A 483 13.59 -26.50 -2.35
CA VAL A 483 12.40 -25.85 -1.75
C VAL A 483 11.13 -26.68 -2.00
N GLU A 484 10.96 -27.21 -3.22
CA GLU A 484 9.83 -28.08 -3.58
C GLU A 484 9.84 -29.39 -2.78
N SER A 485 10.99 -30.04 -2.70
CA SER A 485 11.15 -31.29 -1.95
C SER A 485 10.87 -31.13 -0.47
N LEU A 486 11.41 -30.08 0.15
CA LEU A 486 11.19 -29.78 1.56
C LEU A 486 9.74 -29.43 1.85
N ALA A 487 9.09 -28.64 0.97
CA ALA A 487 7.69 -28.29 1.12
C ALA A 487 6.77 -29.51 1.01
N ALA A 488 7.01 -30.37 0.04
CA ALA A 488 6.25 -31.61 -0.14
C ALA A 488 6.42 -32.55 1.07
N ARG A 489 7.63 -32.72 1.58
CA ARG A 489 7.93 -33.55 2.74
C ARG A 489 7.19 -33.08 4.01
N LEU A 490 7.26 -31.78 4.31
CA LEU A 490 6.59 -31.22 5.48
C LEU A 490 5.07 -31.24 5.34
N ALA A 491 4.56 -30.97 4.13
CA ALA A 491 3.14 -31.05 3.82
C ALA A 491 2.59 -32.48 4.01
N GLY A 492 3.36 -33.50 3.61
CA GLY A 492 3.04 -34.92 3.85
C GLY A 492 2.88 -35.23 5.33
N VAL A 493 3.84 -34.82 6.19
CA VAL A 493 3.77 -35.02 7.64
C VAL A 493 2.54 -34.32 8.24
N LEU A 494 2.19 -33.13 7.78
CA LEU A 494 0.98 -32.41 8.23
C LEU A 494 -0.30 -33.12 7.79
N ALA A 495 -0.35 -33.62 6.58
CA ALA A 495 -1.51 -34.38 6.08
C ALA A 495 -1.72 -35.66 6.88
N ASP A 496 -0.65 -36.41 7.20
CA ASP A 496 -0.70 -37.62 8.01
C ASP A 496 -1.18 -37.34 9.46
N GLU A 497 -0.75 -36.24 10.07
CA GLU A 497 -1.01 -35.94 11.47
C GLU A 497 -2.34 -35.21 11.71
N LEU A 498 -2.74 -34.36 10.75
CA LEU A 498 -3.87 -33.44 10.89
C LEU A 498 -4.90 -33.54 9.78
N GLY A 499 -4.63 -34.32 8.73
CA GLY A 499 -5.53 -34.49 7.59
C GLY A 499 -6.88 -35.06 8.00
N GLN A 500 -7.91 -34.81 7.18
CA GLN A 500 -9.18 -35.50 7.33
C GLN A 500 -8.95 -36.98 6.95
N PRO A 501 -9.44 -37.95 7.74
CA PRO A 501 -9.48 -39.33 7.30
C PRO A 501 -10.23 -39.36 5.96
N ALA A 502 -9.69 -40.09 4.99
CA ALA A 502 -10.39 -40.37 3.74
C ALA A 502 -11.74 -41.00 4.12
N GLY A 503 -12.85 -40.29 3.91
CA GLY A 503 -14.20 -40.78 4.13
C GLY A 503 -14.59 -41.81 3.10
#